data_c53b1e9c554b0ede142e5bcda5de2d8d
#
_entry.id   c53b1e9c554b0ede142e5bcda5de2d8d
#
_cell.length_a   1.000
_cell.length_b   1.000
_cell.length_c   1.000
_cell.angle_alpha   90.00
_cell.angle_beta   90.00
_cell.angle_gamma   90.00
#
_symmetry.space_group_name_H-M   'P 1'
#
loop_
_entity.id
_entity.type
_entity.pdbx_description
1 polymer ?
#
loop_
_entity_poly.entity_id
_entity_poly.type
_entity_poly.pdbx_seq_one_letter_code
_entity_poly.pdbx_strand_id
1 'polypeptide(L)'
;MLDLLYTLCYNLSAIITHVECFERSAFKKCPLFKLCGGKTKEEKIMPVVSMKQLLEAGVHFGHQTRRWNPKMAQYIFTERNGIYIIDLQKTVGKLEEAYMFIREVAANGDEILFVGTKKQAQDSVKEEAIRCGMPYVNARWLGGMLTNFNTIKRRIKRLEQLKKMEADGTFDLLPKKEVIKLNLEIEKLEKFMGGIVNMKKQPAAMFIVDPRKERIAVQEAKKLGIPLVAVVDTNCDPDEIDYVIPGNDDAIRAVRLIAGAMADAIIEGRQGEQTAPAAEAAEEE
;
A
#
# COMPACT_ATOMS: atom_id res chain seq x y z
N MET A 1 -50.75 7.05 12.25
CA MET A 1 -49.67 6.98 13.22
C MET A 1 -48.39 6.33 12.62
N LEU A 2 -48.50 5.49 11.60
CA LEU A 2 -47.33 4.89 10.90
C LEU A 2 -46.67 5.84 9.91
N ASP A 3 -47.43 6.76 9.27
CA ASP A 3 -46.87 7.70 8.28
C ASP A 3 -46.04 8.84 8.89
N LEU A 4 -46.27 9.17 10.16
CA LEU A 4 -45.47 10.17 10.88
C LEU A 4 -44.08 9.64 11.29
N LEU A 5 -43.93 8.33 11.46
CA LEU A 5 -42.68 7.67 11.75
C LEU A 5 -41.79 7.52 10.51
N TYR A 6 -42.42 7.37 9.32
CA TYR A 6 -41.69 7.27 8.06
C TYR A 6 -41.08 8.60 7.65
N THR A 7 -41.77 9.71 7.83
CA THR A 7 -41.29 11.08 7.56
C THR A 7 -40.19 11.52 8.54
N LEU A 8 -40.22 11.04 9.80
CA LEU A 8 -39.17 11.33 10.76
C LEU A 8 -37.85 10.55 10.46
N CYS A 9 -37.96 9.33 9.95
CA CYS A 9 -36.76 8.57 9.53
C CYS A 9 -36.10 9.16 8.29
N TYR A 10 -36.87 9.69 7.33
CA TYR A 10 -36.34 10.31 6.11
C TYR A 10 -35.61 11.64 6.38
N ASN A 11 -36.12 12.44 7.32
CA ASN A 11 -35.50 13.69 7.71
C ASN A 11 -34.25 13.50 8.62
N LEU A 12 -34.14 12.38 9.35
CA LEU A 12 -32.91 12.07 10.11
C LEU A 12 -31.76 11.62 9.21
N SER A 13 -32.03 10.96 8.09
CA SER A 13 -30.99 10.58 7.15
C SER A 13 -30.33 11.78 6.45
N ALA A 14 -31.11 12.84 6.18
CA ALA A 14 -30.61 14.08 5.55
C ALA A 14 -29.78 14.97 6.50
N ILE A 15 -29.95 14.81 7.83
CA ILE A 15 -29.17 15.57 8.83
C ILE A 15 -27.82 14.87 9.15
N ILE A 16 -27.74 13.57 8.91
CA ILE A 16 -26.51 12.76 9.18
C ILE A 16 -25.44 12.99 8.10
N THR A 17 -25.77 13.50 6.93
CA THR A 17 -24.78 13.82 5.89
C THR A 17 -23.97 15.10 6.15
N HIS A 18 -24.25 15.83 7.23
CA HIS A 18 -23.57 17.11 7.53
C HIS A 18 -22.86 17.18 8.88
N VAL A 19 -22.73 16.04 9.61
CA VAL A 19 -21.94 16.00 10.84
C VAL A 19 -20.84 14.95 10.66
N GLU A 20 -19.66 15.47 10.43
CA GLU A 20 -18.38 14.81 10.33
C GLU A 20 -18.16 13.68 11.37
N CYS A 21 -17.70 12.57 10.85
CA CYS A 21 -16.63 11.73 11.40
C CYS A 21 -16.45 11.75 12.92
N PHE A 22 -17.40 11.18 13.69
CA PHE A 22 -17.13 10.87 15.09
C PHE A 22 -17.77 9.53 15.51
N GLU A 23 -16.88 8.58 15.81
CA GLU A 23 -17.11 7.31 16.51
C GLU A 23 -17.99 6.22 15.89
N ARG A 24 -17.40 5.45 14.98
CA ARG A 24 -17.92 4.12 14.58
C ARG A 24 -18.09 3.12 15.74
N SER A 25 -17.53 3.39 16.92
CA SER A 25 -17.66 2.51 18.10
C SER A 25 -18.98 2.65 18.85
N ALA A 26 -19.64 3.79 18.77
CA ALA A 26 -20.89 4.06 19.51
C ALA A 26 -22.14 3.45 18.83
N PHE A 27 -22.11 3.25 17.49
CA PHE A 27 -23.28 2.76 16.74
C PHE A 27 -23.62 1.28 16.98
N LYS A 28 -22.63 0.47 17.41
CA LYS A 28 -22.85 -0.97 17.72
C LYS A 28 -23.62 -1.25 19.02
N LYS A 29 -23.90 -0.24 19.83
CA LYS A 29 -24.58 -0.41 21.14
C LYS A 29 -26.03 0.09 21.17
N CYS A 30 -26.60 0.48 20.07
CA CYS A 30 -28.00 0.96 20.03
C CYS A 30 -28.97 -0.23 20.00
N PRO A 31 -29.89 -0.36 20.99
CA PRO A 31 -30.82 -1.49 21.09
C PRO A 31 -31.86 -1.54 19.94
N LEU A 32 -32.05 -0.46 19.21
CA LEU A 32 -32.93 -0.40 18.04
C LEU A 32 -32.42 -1.18 16.82
N PHE A 33 -31.11 -1.47 16.74
CA PHE A 33 -30.52 -2.25 15.63
C PHE A 33 -30.96 -3.73 15.62
N LYS A 34 -31.44 -4.24 16.76
CA LYS A 34 -31.96 -5.62 16.87
C LYS A 34 -33.38 -5.79 16.30
N LEU A 35 -34.13 -4.72 16.07
CA LEU A 35 -35.50 -4.79 15.56
C LEU A 35 -35.62 -4.70 14.05
N CYS A 36 -34.65 -4.14 13.38
CA CYS A 36 -34.55 -4.19 11.93
C CYS A 36 -33.75 -5.42 11.52
N GLY A 37 -34.37 -6.60 11.45
CA GLY A 37 -33.80 -7.89 11.13
C GLY A 37 -32.89 -7.93 9.90
N GLY A 38 -31.83 -7.12 9.93
CA GLY A 38 -30.72 -7.14 9.00
C GLY A 38 -29.91 -8.41 9.23
N LYS A 39 -30.32 -9.49 8.56
CA LYS A 39 -29.42 -10.59 8.25
C LYS A 39 -28.31 -9.94 7.43
N THR A 40 -27.18 -9.63 8.09
CA THR A 40 -25.92 -9.49 7.39
C THR A 40 -25.72 -10.80 6.66
N LYS A 41 -25.99 -10.83 5.35
CA LYS A 41 -25.42 -11.85 4.49
C LYS A 41 -23.93 -11.73 4.76
N GLU A 42 -23.36 -12.71 5.43
CA GLU A 42 -21.95 -13.02 5.29
C GLU A 42 -21.79 -13.36 3.82
N GLU A 43 -21.54 -12.34 3.00
CA GLU A 43 -20.99 -12.55 1.68
C GLU A 43 -19.71 -13.30 1.94
N LYS A 44 -19.69 -14.56 1.55
CA LYS A 44 -18.56 -15.45 1.60
C LYS A 44 -17.59 -14.92 0.56
N ILE A 45 -16.88 -13.84 0.94
CA ILE A 45 -15.84 -13.24 0.11
C ILE A 45 -14.86 -14.37 -0.14
N MET A 46 -14.70 -14.77 -1.38
CA MET A 46 -13.67 -15.74 -1.73
C MET A 46 -12.32 -15.12 -1.33
N PRO A 47 -11.49 -15.83 -0.56
CA PRO A 47 -10.22 -15.27 -0.13
C PRO A 47 -9.39 -14.88 -1.35
N VAL A 48 -8.92 -13.63 -1.38
CA VAL A 48 -8.10 -13.07 -2.45
C VAL A 48 -6.89 -13.96 -2.76
N VAL A 49 -6.32 -14.55 -1.71
CA VAL A 49 -5.22 -15.51 -1.80
C VAL A 49 -5.57 -16.74 -0.98
N SER A 50 -5.48 -17.93 -1.57
CA SER A 50 -5.74 -19.17 -0.84
C SER A 50 -4.65 -19.48 0.18
N MET A 51 -5.02 -20.09 1.30
CA MET A 51 -4.06 -20.51 2.34
C MET A 51 -2.99 -21.47 1.76
N LYS A 52 -3.34 -22.28 0.76
CA LYS A 52 -2.41 -23.17 0.07
C LYS A 52 -1.31 -22.37 -0.66
N GLN A 53 -1.67 -21.32 -1.38
CA GLN A 53 -0.71 -20.46 -2.07
C GLN A 53 0.24 -19.77 -1.09
N LEU A 54 -0.27 -19.27 0.06
CA LEU A 54 0.56 -18.68 1.11
C LEU A 54 1.57 -19.68 1.70
N LEU A 55 1.13 -20.92 1.89
CA LEU A 55 1.99 -21.99 2.40
C LEU A 55 3.08 -22.38 1.39
N GLU A 56 2.73 -22.54 0.12
CA GLU A 56 3.66 -22.85 -0.98
C GLU A 56 4.68 -21.73 -1.23
N ALA A 57 4.26 -20.46 -1.08
CA ALA A 57 5.13 -19.31 -1.16
C ALA A 57 6.05 -19.16 0.07
N GLY A 58 5.80 -19.88 1.16
CA GLY A 58 6.60 -19.83 2.38
C GLY A 58 6.38 -18.57 3.24
N VAL A 59 5.18 -17.98 3.19
CA VAL A 59 4.79 -16.80 3.96
C VAL A 59 4.79 -17.06 5.46
N HIS A 60 4.57 -18.31 5.86
CA HIS A 60 4.49 -18.73 7.27
C HIS A 60 5.82 -18.78 8.02
N PHE A 61 6.96 -18.71 7.33
CA PHE A 61 8.25 -18.67 7.99
C PHE A 61 8.56 -17.27 8.51
N GLY A 62 8.90 -17.17 9.78
CA GLY A 62 9.41 -15.94 10.37
C GLY A 62 10.90 -15.99 10.61
N HIS A 63 11.41 -15.07 11.38
CA HIS A 63 12.81 -14.99 11.77
C HIS A 63 13.14 -15.91 12.95
N GLN A 64 14.44 -16.04 13.23
CA GLN A 64 14.95 -16.77 14.41
C GLN A 64 14.39 -16.18 15.71
N THR A 65 14.12 -17.05 16.68
CA THR A 65 13.57 -16.70 18.00
C THR A 65 14.36 -15.62 18.75
N ARG A 66 15.67 -15.52 18.53
CA ARG A 66 16.55 -14.50 19.14
C ARG A 66 16.26 -13.06 18.67
N ARG A 67 15.59 -12.88 17.53
CA ARG A 67 15.38 -11.57 16.89
C ARG A 67 13.94 -11.11 16.89
N TRP A 68 13.05 -11.81 17.56
CA TRP A 68 11.63 -11.51 17.52
C TRP A 68 11.26 -10.26 18.32
N ASN A 69 10.11 -9.68 17.99
CA ASN A 69 9.50 -8.62 18.77
C ASN A 69 8.34 -9.19 19.60
N PRO A 70 8.29 -8.96 20.94
CA PRO A 70 7.19 -9.46 21.79
C PRO A 70 5.79 -9.04 21.34
N LYS A 71 5.65 -7.87 20.71
CA LYS A 71 4.37 -7.38 20.20
C LYS A 71 3.81 -8.24 19.05
N MET A 72 4.68 -9.00 18.36
CA MET A 72 4.28 -9.95 17.31
C MET A 72 3.73 -11.27 17.87
N ALA A 73 3.74 -11.48 19.19
CA ALA A 73 3.24 -12.71 19.82
C ALA A 73 1.82 -13.09 19.36
N GLN A 74 0.96 -12.10 19.13
CA GLN A 74 -0.42 -12.33 18.66
C GLN A 74 -0.51 -12.94 17.26
N TYR A 75 0.52 -12.83 16.40
CA TYR A 75 0.56 -13.35 15.03
C TYR A 75 1.37 -14.64 14.90
N ILE A 76 2.04 -15.07 15.97
CA ILE A 76 2.85 -16.28 15.99
C ILE A 76 1.97 -17.48 16.36
N PHE A 77 2.05 -18.54 15.57
CA PHE A 77 1.36 -19.80 15.80
C PHE A 77 2.16 -20.73 16.73
N THR A 78 3.44 -20.96 16.39
CA THR A 78 4.32 -21.87 17.14
C THR A 78 5.79 -21.58 16.82
N GLU A 79 6.68 -22.26 17.55
CA GLU A 79 8.12 -22.29 17.27
C GLU A 79 8.51 -23.69 16.76
N ARG A 80 9.35 -23.72 15.73
CA ARG A 80 9.93 -24.96 15.23
C ARG A 80 11.36 -24.75 14.78
N ASN A 81 12.27 -25.56 15.31
CA ASN A 81 13.71 -25.50 15.00
C ASN A 81 14.36 -24.11 15.23
N GLY A 82 13.93 -23.37 16.27
CA GLY A 82 14.44 -22.04 16.58
C GLY A 82 13.97 -20.93 15.64
N ILE A 83 12.91 -21.20 14.84
CA ILE A 83 12.27 -20.25 13.95
C ILE A 83 10.78 -20.14 14.31
N TYR A 84 10.25 -18.93 14.38
CA TYR A 84 8.83 -18.72 14.60
C TYR A 84 8.03 -18.98 13.32
N ILE A 85 6.88 -19.58 13.50
CA ILE A 85 5.91 -19.83 12.44
C ILE A 85 4.74 -18.88 12.61
N ILE A 86 4.43 -18.11 11.56
CA ILE A 86 3.35 -17.13 11.52
C ILE A 86 2.01 -17.85 11.27
N ASP A 87 0.96 -17.37 11.92
CA ASP A 87 -0.41 -17.87 11.77
C ASP A 87 -1.02 -17.40 10.45
N LEU A 88 -1.10 -18.28 9.46
CA LEU A 88 -1.65 -17.98 8.14
C LEU A 88 -3.15 -17.63 8.16
N GLN A 89 -3.92 -18.09 9.13
CA GLN A 89 -5.34 -17.72 9.23
C GLN A 89 -5.48 -16.22 9.50
N LYS A 90 -4.65 -15.69 10.39
CA LYS A 90 -4.58 -14.25 10.65
C LYS A 90 -4.01 -13.47 9.47
N THR A 91 -3.04 -14.07 8.77
CA THR A 91 -2.47 -13.45 7.57
C THR A 91 -3.52 -13.26 6.47
N VAL A 92 -4.36 -14.28 6.20
CA VAL A 92 -5.45 -14.17 5.20
C VAL A 92 -6.39 -13.03 5.57
N GLY A 93 -6.92 -12.99 6.79
CA GLY A 93 -7.85 -11.94 7.22
C GLY A 93 -7.23 -10.53 7.14
N LYS A 94 -5.96 -10.39 7.56
CA LYS A 94 -5.26 -9.09 7.49
C LYS A 94 -4.89 -8.68 6.06
N LEU A 95 -4.61 -9.64 5.20
CA LEU A 95 -4.40 -9.41 3.78
C LEU A 95 -5.68 -8.91 3.10
N GLU A 96 -6.84 -9.49 3.43
CA GLU A 96 -8.14 -9.05 2.92
C GLU A 96 -8.49 -7.63 3.39
N GLU A 97 -8.26 -7.30 4.66
CA GLU A 97 -8.43 -5.94 5.17
C GLU A 97 -7.56 -4.93 4.39
N ALA A 98 -6.30 -5.26 4.17
CA ALA A 98 -5.36 -4.43 3.42
C ALA A 98 -5.74 -4.32 1.93
N TYR A 99 -6.20 -5.41 1.32
CA TYR A 99 -6.68 -5.46 -0.06
C TYR A 99 -7.86 -4.51 -0.28
N MET A 100 -8.87 -4.58 0.59
CA MET A 100 -10.06 -3.72 0.51
C MET A 100 -9.69 -2.25 0.66
N PHE A 101 -8.80 -1.92 1.60
CA PHE A 101 -8.30 -0.56 1.78
C PHE A 101 -7.58 -0.03 0.53
N ILE A 102 -6.64 -0.80 -0.02
CA ILE A 102 -5.89 -0.41 -1.23
C ILE A 102 -6.83 -0.25 -2.43
N ARG A 103 -7.82 -1.13 -2.59
CA ARG A 103 -8.83 -1.04 -3.64
C ARG A 103 -9.66 0.25 -3.52
N GLU A 104 -10.06 0.63 -2.30
CA GLU A 104 -10.79 1.87 -2.04
C GLU A 104 -9.95 3.11 -2.39
N VAL A 105 -8.68 3.15 -2.00
CA VAL A 105 -7.76 4.25 -2.34
C VAL A 105 -7.56 4.34 -3.86
N ALA A 106 -7.42 3.19 -4.53
CA ALA A 106 -7.25 3.13 -5.98
C ALA A 106 -8.51 3.56 -6.74
N ALA A 107 -9.71 3.22 -6.23
CA ALA A 107 -10.99 3.65 -6.77
C ALA A 107 -11.20 5.18 -6.69
N ASN A 108 -10.54 5.85 -5.75
CA ASN A 108 -10.54 7.33 -5.68
C ASN A 108 -9.54 7.98 -6.67
N GLY A 109 -8.86 7.19 -7.51
CA GLY A 109 -7.85 7.69 -8.46
C GLY A 109 -6.53 8.13 -7.81
N ASP A 110 -6.30 7.80 -6.56
CA ASP A 110 -5.11 8.21 -5.82
C ASP A 110 -3.91 7.29 -6.08
N GLU A 111 -2.70 7.84 -5.87
CA GLU A 111 -1.44 7.11 -6.08
C GLU A 111 -1.01 6.39 -4.80
N ILE A 112 -0.56 5.14 -4.95
CA ILE A 112 -0.04 4.30 -3.87
C ILE A 112 1.45 4.07 -4.13
N LEU A 113 2.30 4.40 -3.14
CA LEU A 113 3.75 4.24 -3.28
C LEU A 113 4.21 2.87 -2.77
N PHE A 114 4.83 2.09 -3.65
CA PHE A 114 5.44 0.82 -3.32
C PHE A 114 6.88 1.00 -2.84
N VAL A 115 7.21 0.47 -1.66
CA VAL A 115 8.55 0.60 -1.06
C VAL A 115 9.09 -0.78 -0.68
N GLY A 116 10.25 -1.12 -1.24
CA GLY A 116 10.93 -2.37 -0.91
C GLY A 116 12.39 -2.34 -1.31
N THR A 117 13.28 -1.96 -0.37
CA THR A 117 14.72 -1.88 -0.64
C THR A 117 15.49 -3.15 -0.26
N LYS A 118 14.80 -4.16 0.29
CA LYS A 118 15.39 -5.46 0.59
C LYS A 118 15.72 -6.19 -0.72
N LYS A 119 16.89 -6.80 -0.83
CA LYS A 119 17.33 -7.48 -2.06
C LYS A 119 16.29 -8.46 -2.61
N GLN A 120 15.60 -9.17 -1.70
CA GLN A 120 14.56 -10.13 -2.04
C GLN A 120 13.26 -9.48 -2.55
N ALA A 121 13.03 -8.21 -2.20
CA ALA A 121 11.82 -7.48 -2.55
C ALA A 121 11.98 -6.55 -3.78
N GLN A 122 13.22 -6.13 -4.09
CA GLN A 122 13.49 -5.09 -5.09
C GLN A 122 12.86 -5.34 -6.45
N ASP A 123 13.03 -6.55 -6.98
CA ASP A 123 12.56 -6.91 -8.32
C ASP A 123 11.05 -7.14 -8.32
N SER A 124 10.53 -7.86 -7.33
CA SER A 124 9.10 -8.14 -7.20
C SER A 124 8.29 -6.85 -7.02
N VAL A 125 8.75 -5.94 -6.17
CA VAL A 125 8.10 -4.63 -5.95
C VAL A 125 8.12 -3.79 -7.21
N LYS A 126 9.24 -3.78 -7.95
CA LYS A 126 9.36 -3.05 -9.21
C LYS A 126 8.42 -3.60 -10.29
N GLU A 127 8.42 -4.93 -10.49
CA GLU A 127 7.58 -5.60 -11.49
C GLU A 127 6.09 -5.31 -11.24
N GLU A 128 5.63 -5.50 -10.01
CA GLU A 128 4.23 -5.32 -9.65
C GLU A 128 3.79 -3.84 -9.67
N ALA A 129 4.66 -2.91 -9.25
CA ALA A 129 4.36 -1.49 -9.33
C ALA A 129 4.27 -1.00 -10.78
N ILE A 130 5.12 -1.50 -11.67
CA ILE A 130 5.02 -1.19 -13.11
C ILE A 130 3.73 -1.79 -13.70
N ARG A 131 3.34 -3.01 -13.29
CA ARG A 131 2.12 -3.68 -13.76
C ARG A 131 0.86 -2.86 -13.44
N CYS A 132 0.78 -2.26 -12.25
CA CYS A 132 -0.36 -1.43 -11.84
C CYS A 132 -0.18 0.07 -12.15
N GLY A 133 0.97 0.49 -12.73
CA GLY A 133 1.25 1.88 -13.08
C GLY A 133 1.45 2.80 -11.87
N MET A 134 1.90 2.26 -10.73
CA MET A 134 2.14 2.99 -9.50
C MET A 134 3.61 3.36 -9.30
N PRO A 135 3.90 4.44 -8.56
CA PRO A 135 5.27 4.81 -8.20
C PRO A 135 5.89 3.78 -7.25
N TYR A 136 7.21 3.61 -7.34
CA TYR A 136 7.94 2.68 -6.49
C TYR A 136 9.33 3.17 -6.09
N VAL A 137 9.83 2.66 -4.96
CA VAL A 137 11.20 2.84 -4.48
C VAL A 137 11.78 1.47 -4.14
N ASN A 138 12.72 0.99 -4.96
CA ASN A 138 13.31 -0.34 -4.81
C ASN A 138 14.79 -0.33 -4.45
N ALA A 139 15.54 0.76 -4.63
CA ALA A 139 16.98 0.76 -4.39
C ALA A 139 17.33 1.19 -2.96
N ARG A 140 17.03 2.42 -2.59
CA ARG A 140 17.29 2.98 -1.26
C ARG A 140 16.34 4.14 -1.00
N TRP A 141 15.74 4.17 0.17
CA TRP A 141 14.99 5.33 0.62
C TRP A 141 15.93 6.50 0.91
N LEU A 142 15.66 7.63 0.31
CA LEU A 142 16.39 8.87 0.58
C LEU A 142 15.64 9.66 1.66
N GLY A 143 16.32 10.01 2.75
CA GLY A 143 15.71 10.83 3.81
C GLY A 143 15.14 12.13 3.24
N GLY A 144 13.90 12.45 3.62
CA GLY A 144 13.17 13.61 3.11
C GLY A 144 12.43 13.37 1.79
N MET A 145 12.28 12.12 1.35
CA MET A 145 11.62 11.81 0.08
C MET A 145 10.16 12.27 0.04
N LEU A 146 9.46 12.19 1.15
CA LEU A 146 8.09 12.70 1.31
C LEU A 146 8.06 14.04 2.04
N THR A 147 8.78 14.18 3.14
CA THR A 147 8.77 15.40 3.96
C THR A 147 9.43 16.60 3.27
N ASN A 148 10.39 16.35 2.37
CA ASN A 148 11.04 17.40 1.55
C ASN A 148 10.79 17.16 0.05
N PHE A 149 9.56 16.88 -0.31
CA PHE A 149 9.16 16.52 -1.67
C PHE A 149 9.51 17.56 -2.72
N ASN A 150 9.49 18.86 -2.37
CA ASN A 150 9.89 19.92 -3.29
C ASN A 150 11.36 19.81 -3.75
N THR A 151 12.25 19.40 -2.85
CA THR A 151 13.67 19.19 -3.20
C THR A 151 13.82 17.95 -4.09
N ILE A 152 13.06 16.90 -3.82
CA ILE A 152 13.02 15.68 -4.67
C ILE A 152 12.51 16.02 -6.08
N LYS A 153 11.44 16.81 -6.19
CA LYS A 153 10.95 17.29 -7.50
C LYS A 153 12.01 18.06 -8.29
N ARG A 154 12.84 18.87 -7.64
CA ARG A 154 13.95 19.56 -8.30
C ARG A 154 14.99 18.59 -8.84
N ARG A 155 15.27 17.49 -8.11
CA ARG A 155 16.18 16.43 -8.58
C ARG A 155 15.59 15.63 -9.73
N ILE A 156 14.29 15.34 -9.71
CA ILE A 156 13.58 14.70 -10.82
C ILE A 156 13.65 15.58 -12.09
N LYS A 157 13.35 16.89 -11.96
CA LYS A 157 13.50 17.84 -13.07
C LYS A 157 14.93 17.89 -13.62
N ARG A 158 15.93 17.77 -12.75
CA ARG A 158 17.34 17.69 -13.19
C ARG A 158 17.60 16.43 -14.01
N LEU A 159 17.05 15.29 -13.60
CA LEU A 159 17.14 14.03 -14.38
C LEU A 159 16.49 14.19 -15.76
N GLU A 160 15.29 14.77 -15.83
CA GLU A 160 14.61 15.03 -17.11
C GLU A 160 15.43 15.97 -18.02
N GLN A 161 16.04 17.02 -17.46
CA GLN A 161 16.91 17.94 -18.18
C GLN A 161 18.13 17.21 -18.75
N LEU A 162 18.80 16.37 -17.94
CA LEU A 162 19.96 15.60 -18.39
C LEU A 162 19.59 14.63 -19.52
N LYS A 163 18.46 13.94 -19.42
CA LYS A 163 17.96 13.05 -20.49
C LYS A 163 17.63 13.83 -21.77
N LYS A 164 17.09 15.03 -21.66
CA LYS A 164 16.86 15.89 -22.82
C LYS A 164 18.16 16.32 -23.47
N MET A 165 19.15 16.74 -22.68
CA MET A 165 20.47 17.12 -23.20
C MET A 165 21.17 15.94 -23.89
N GLU A 166 20.99 14.71 -23.41
CA GLU A 166 21.48 13.49 -24.05
C GLU A 166 20.78 13.24 -25.40
N ALA A 167 19.44 13.36 -25.43
CA ALA A 167 18.64 13.18 -26.64
C ALA A 167 18.89 14.28 -27.69
N ASP A 168 19.14 15.52 -27.27
CA ASP A 168 19.45 16.66 -28.13
C ASP A 168 20.89 16.63 -28.68
N GLY A 169 21.72 15.61 -28.33
CA GLY A 169 23.11 15.49 -28.78
C GLY A 169 24.06 16.54 -28.18
N THR A 170 23.64 17.30 -27.18
CA THR A 170 24.49 18.29 -26.49
C THR A 170 25.70 17.67 -25.83
N PHE A 171 25.68 16.38 -25.51
CA PHE A 171 26.83 15.66 -24.94
C PHE A 171 27.99 15.52 -25.91
N ASP A 172 27.75 15.54 -27.20
CA ASP A 172 28.81 15.46 -28.23
C ASP A 172 29.65 16.75 -28.31
N LEU A 173 29.10 17.87 -27.85
CA LEU A 173 29.77 19.17 -27.81
C LEU A 173 30.62 19.37 -26.53
N LEU A 174 30.48 18.48 -25.55
CA LEU A 174 31.15 18.60 -24.26
C LEU A 174 32.45 17.79 -24.18
N PRO A 175 33.41 18.20 -23.32
CA PRO A 175 34.60 17.40 -23.09
C PRO A 175 34.25 16.03 -22.49
N LYS A 176 34.93 14.95 -22.93
CA LYS A 176 34.70 13.57 -22.51
C LYS A 176 34.62 13.39 -20.98
N LYS A 177 35.42 14.14 -20.22
CA LYS A 177 35.41 14.07 -18.75
C LYS A 177 34.09 14.58 -18.13
N GLU A 178 33.46 15.56 -18.75
CA GLU A 178 32.17 16.11 -18.30
C GLU A 178 31.05 15.16 -18.65
N VAL A 179 31.04 14.61 -19.87
CA VAL A 179 30.07 13.61 -20.30
C VAL A 179 30.05 12.41 -19.35
N ILE A 180 31.21 11.89 -18.97
CA ILE A 180 31.31 10.79 -18.01
C ILE A 180 30.68 11.16 -16.66
N LYS A 181 30.90 12.38 -16.16
CA LYS A 181 30.29 12.84 -14.89
C LYS A 181 28.78 12.96 -15.00
N LEU A 182 28.26 13.48 -16.12
CA LEU A 182 26.83 13.62 -16.35
C LEU A 182 26.16 12.25 -16.47
N ASN A 183 26.77 11.30 -17.16
CA ASN A 183 26.26 9.93 -17.28
C ASN A 183 26.20 9.25 -15.90
N LEU A 184 27.25 9.37 -15.07
CA LEU A 184 27.23 8.86 -13.70
C LEU A 184 26.15 9.54 -12.83
N GLU A 185 25.88 10.84 -13.07
CA GLU A 185 24.78 11.54 -12.40
C GLU A 185 23.43 10.98 -12.84
N ILE A 186 23.20 10.75 -14.12
CA ILE A 186 21.99 10.13 -14.68
C ILE A 186 21.77 8.76 -14.06
N GLU A 187 22.74 7.86 -14.15
CA GLU A 187 22.64 6.50 -13.58
C GLU A 187 22.28 6.52 -12.10
N LYS A 188 22.92 7.42 -11.35
CA LYS A 188 22.64 7.57 -9.91
C LYS A 188 21.23 8.08 -9.63
N LEU A 189 20.75 9.07 -10.37
CA LEU A 189 19.41 9.62 -10.23
C LEU A 189 18.35 8.60 -10.66
N GLU A 190 18.54 7.89 -11.77
CA GLU A 190 17.66 6.81 -12.22
C GLU A 190 17.54 5.70 -11.20
N LYS A 191 18.67 5.24 -10.67
CA LYS A 191 18.69 4.17 -9.68
C LYS A 191 17.86 4.50 -8.43
N PHE A 192 17.87 5.75 -7.98
CA PHE A 192 17.21 6.12 -6.72
C PHE A 192 15.85 6.76 -6.91
N MET A 193 15.59 7.41 -8.03
CA MET A 193 14.39 8.22 -8.26
C MET A 193 13.61 7.76 -9.48
N GLY A 194 14.11 6.79 -10.27
CA GLY A 194 13.46 6.36 -11.50
C GLY A 194 12.02 5.91 -11.33
N GLY A 195 11.70 5.26 -10.21
CA GLY A 195 10.35 4.80 -9.92
C GLY A 195 9.36 5.89 -9.47
N ILE A 196 9.83 7.09 -9.12
CA ILE A 196 8.98 8.19 -8.64
C ILE A 196 8.92 9.38 -9.59
N VAL A 197 9.47 9.25 -10.81
CA VAL A 197 9.51 10.35 -11.80
C VAL A 197 8.09 10.85 -12.12
N ASN A 198 7.14 9.95 -12.25
CA ASN A 198 5.76 10.28 -12.62
C ASN A 198 4.91 10.81 -11.45
N MET A 199 5.40 10.75 -10.23
CA MET A 199 4.66 11.14 -9.03
C MET A 199 4.53 12.67 -8.94
N LYS A 200 3.31 13.19 -9.14
CA LYS A 200 3.02 14.63 -9.11
C LYS A 200 2.68 15.16 -7.72
N LYS A 201 2.00 14.35 -6.91
CA LYS A 201 1.55 14.64 -5.55
C LYS A 201 2.21 13.66 -4.56
N GLN A 202 2.05 13.91 -3.28
CA GLN A 202 2.32 12.90 -2.24
C GLN A 202 1.34 11.74 -2.40
N PRO A 203 1.78 10.49 -2.16
CA PRO A 203 0.91 9.32 -2.27
C PRO A 203 -0.16 9.35 -1.16
N ALA A 204 -1.35 8.82 -1.47
CA ALA A 204 -2.43 8.71 -0.50
C ALA A 204 -2.24 7.53 0.45
N ALA A 205 -1.50 6.48 0.04
CA ALA A 205 -1.14 5.35 0.85
C ALA A 205 0.25 4.81 0.47
N MET A 206 0.86 4.05 1.37
CA MET A 206 2.16 3.41 1.11
C MET A 206 2.08 1.93 1.41
N PHE A 207 2.63 1.12 0.49
CA PHE A 207 2.86 -0.30 0.70
C PHE A 207 4.36 -0.54 0.96
N ILE A 208 4.71 -1.11 2.11
CA ILE A 208 6.10 -1.27 2.56
C ILE A 208 6.40 -2.75 2.80
N VAL A 209 7.55 -3.21 2.32
CA VAL A 209 8.11 -4.52 2.66
C VAL A 209 9.25 -4.31 3.67
N ASP A 210 9.17 -4.97 4.84
CA ASP A 210 10.10 -4.82 5.97
C ASP A 210 10.16 -3.39 6.57
N PRO A 211 9.18 -3.01 7.41
CA PRO A 211 9.14 -1.68 8.03
C PRO A 211 10.36 -1.39 8.94
N ARG A 212 11.03 -2.42 9.46
CA ARG A 212 12.22 -2.26 10.28
C ARG A 212 13.40 -1.70 9.48
N LYS A 213 13.56 -2.16 8.24
CA LYS A 213 14.60 -1.66 7.33
C LYS A 213 14.25 -0.28 6.79
N GLU A 214 12.97 -0.07 6.49
CA GLU A 214 12.44 1.18 5.94
C GLU A 214 11.94 2.15 7.03
N ARG A 215 12.56 2.12 8.22
CA ARG A 215 12.13 2.93 9.37
C ARG A 215 12.01 4.42 9.05
N ILE A 216 12.88 4.96 8.20
CA ILE A 216 12.83 6.37 7.80
C ILE A 216 11.57 6.64 6.98
N ALA A 217 11.21 5.75 6.06
CA ALA A 217 9.98 5.85 5.26
C ALA A 217 8.73 5.82 6.15
N VAL A 218 8.68 4.89 7.11
CA VAL A 218 7.59 4.78 8.10
C VAL A 218 7.45 6.06 8.93
N GLN A 219 8.56 6.61 9.41
CA GLN A 219 8.53 7.86 10.19
C GLN A 219 8.07 9.08 9.38
N GLU A 220 8.48 9.16 8.11
CA GLU A 220 8.04 10.24 7.23
C GLU A 220 6.55 10.13 6.89
N ALA A 221 6.06 8.93 6.61
CA ALA A 221 4.64 8.68 6.34
C ALA A 221 3.76 9.04 7.56
N LYS A 222 4.14 8.59 8.76
CA LYS A 222 3.45 8.95 10.00
C LYS A 222 3.42 10.45 10.24
N LYS A 223 4.53 11.15 9.97
CA LYS A 223 4.60 12.60 10.13
C LYS A 223 3.64 13.33 9.19
N LEU A 224 3.36 12.78 8.04
CA LEU A 224 2.45 13.34 7.03
C LEU A 224 1.02 12.79 7.14
N GLY A 225 0.76 11.85 8.04
CA GLY A 225 -0.55 11.20 8.19
C GLY A 225 -0.91 10.28 7.02
N ILE A 226 0.08 9.74 6.31
CA ILE A 226 -0.14 8.82 5.18
C ILE A 226 -0.33 7.41 5.75
N PRO A 227 -1.46 6.73 5.48
CA PRO A 227 -1.72 5.37 5.94
C PRO A 227 -0.72 4.37 5.36
N LEU A 228 -0.31 3.43 6.23
CA LEU A 228 0.72 2.45 5.96
C LEU A 228 0.15 1.03 5.87
N VAL A 229 0.38 0.37 4.77
CA VAL A 229 0.18 -1.07 4.59
C VAL A 229 1.56 -1.72 4.55
N ALA A 230 1.84 -2.70 5.39
CA ALA A 230 3.16 -3.32 5.38
C ALA A 230 3.14 -4.83 5.59
N VAL A 231 4.09 -5.50 4.91
CA VAL A 231 4.46 -6.88 5.22
C VAL A 231 5.36 -6.86 6.45
N VAL A 232 4.89 -7.47 7.53
CA VAL A 232 5.52 -7.42 8.86
C VAL A 232 5.94 -8.83 9.26
N ASP A 233 7.23 -9.04 9.41
CA ASP A 233 7.79 -10.29 9.93
C ASP A 233 7.89 -10.24 11.47
N THR A 234 8.22 -11.34 12.09
CA THR A 234 8.32 -11.53 13.54
C THR A 234 9.31 -10.60 14.26
N ASN A 235 10.20 -9.93 13.54
CA ASN A 235 11.23 -9.02 14.05
C ASN A 235 10.82 -7.54 14.06
N CYS A 236 9.64 -7.22 13.55
CA CYS A 236 9.14 -5.85 13.36
C CYS A 236 8.15 -5.43 14.46
N ASP A 237 7.85 -4.13 14.56
CA ASP A 237 6.83 -3.58 15.45
C ASP A 237 5.51 -3.39 14.67
N PRO A 238 4.43 -4.13 15.00
CA PRO A 238 3.14 -3.98 14.33
C PRO A 238 2.42 -2.68 14.67
N ASP A 239 2.66 -2.07 15.85
CA ASP A 239 1.96 -0.85 16.28
C ASP A 239 2.34 0.38 15.44
N GLU A 240 3.40 0.26 14.66
CA GLU A 240 3.83 1.33 13.75
C GLU A 240 3.05 1.36 12.44
N ILE A 241 2.21 0.37 12.15
CA ILE A 241 1.58 0.15 10.84
C ILE A 241 0.07 0.11 11.01
N ASP A 242 -0.66 0.77 10.10
CA ASP A 242 -2.11 0.82 10.14
C ASP A 242 -2.73 -0.51 9.66
N TYR A 243 -2.21 -1.06 8.56
CA TYR A 243 -2.65 -2.33 7.99
C TYR A 243 -1.49 -3.32 7.98
N VAL A 244 -1.44 -4.14 9.01
CA VAL A 244 -0.39 -5.13 9.21
C VAL A 244 -0.72 -6.41 8.42
N ILE A 245 0.18 -6.84 7.54
CA ILE A 245 0.12 -8.14 6.86
C ILE A 245 1.23 -9.01 7.47
N PRO A 246 0.91 -9.93 8.41
CA PRO A 246 1.92 -10.80 8.99
C PRO A 246 2.45 -11.76 7.92
N GLY A 247 3.75 -11.77 7.69
CA GLY A 247 4.32 -12.63 6.65
C GLY A 247 5.84 -12.52 6.55
N ASN A 248 6.41 -13.47 5.82
CA ASN A 248 7.84 -13.54 5.55
C ASN A 248 8.27 -12.47 4.55
N ASP A 249 9.21 -11.64 4.94
CA ASP A 249 9.79 -10.58 4.11
C ASP A 249 11.11 -10.98 3.44
N ASP A 250 11.67 -12.17 3.79
CA ASP A 250 12.91 -12.72 3.23
C ASP A 250 12.68 -13.61 2.00
N ALA A 251 11.51 -14.20 1.86
CA ALA A 251 11.20 -15.10 0.76
C ALA A 251 10.70 -14.32 -0.47
N ILE A 252 11.44 -14.38 -1.59
CA ILE A 252 11.07 -13.70 -2.85
C ILE A 252 9.65 -14.09 -3.30
N ARG A 253 9.28 -15.38 -3.17
CA ARG A 253 7.94 -15.88 -3.55
C ARG A 253 6.83 -15.29 -2.67
N ALA A 254 7.09 -15.14 -1.36
CA ALA A 254 6.14 -14.57 -0.41
C ALA A 254 5.89 -13.09 -0.71
N VAL A 255 6.98 -12.31 -0.88
CA VAL A 255 6.89 -10.90 -1.23
C VAL A 255 6.18 -10.70 -2.57
N ARG A 256 6.52 -11.50 -3.60
CA ARG A 256 5.87 -11.42 -4.91
C ARG A 256 4.37 -11.72 -4.83
N LEU A 257 3.96 -12.73 -4.07
CA LEU A 257 2.55 -13.08 -3.90
C LEU A 257 1.76 -11.96 -3.24
N ILE A 258 2.28 -11.39 -2.15
CA ILE A 258 1.61 -10.30 -1.43
C ILE A 258 1.62 -9.00 -2.25
N ALA A 259 2.75 -8.64 -2.85
CA ALA A 259 2.83 -7.46 -3.72
C ALA A 259 1.91 -7.60 -4.95
N GLY A 260 1.81 -8.81 -5.52
CA GLY A 260 0.89 -9.13 -6.60
C GLY A 260 -0.56 -8.93 -6.20
N ALA A 261 -0.98 -9.42 -5.02
CA ALA A 261 -2.32 -9.21 -4.50
C ALA A 261 -2.63 -7.71 -4.32
N MET A 262 -1.67 -6.91 -3.82
CA MET A 262 -1.85 -5.46 -3.69
C MET A 262 -1.97 -4.77 -5.07
N ALA A 263 -1.20 -5.20 -6.05
CA ALA A 263 -1.30 -4.69 -7.42
C ALA A 263 -2.63 -5.07 -8.09
N ASP A 264 -3.16 -6.27 -7.83
CA ASP A 264 -4.47 -6.70 -8.31
C ASP A 264 -5.59 -5.85 -7.71
N ALA A 265 -5.51 -5.52 -6.40
CA ALA A 265 -6.44 -4.60 -5.73
C ALA A 265 -6.48 -3.23 -6.42
N ILE A 266 -5.32 -2.70 -6.82
CA ILE A 266 -5.23 -1.42 -7.52
C ILE A 266 -5.86 -1.50 -8.91
N ILE A 267 -5.61 -2.57 -9.64
CA ILE A 267 -6.16 -2.77 -10.98
C ILE A 267 -7.68 -2.89 -10.92
N GLU A 268 -8.20 -3.68 -9.96
CA GLU A 268 -9.66 -3.78 -9.74
C GLU A 268 -10.29 -2.45 -9.35
N GLY A 269 -9.68 -1.69 -8.43
CA GLY A 269 -10.16 -0.39 -8.03
C GLY A 269 -10.29 0.59 -9.20
N ARG A 270 -9.27 0.64 -10.06
CA ARG A 270 -9.28 1.49 -11.26
C ARG A 270 -10.24 1.04 -12.35
N GLN A 271 -10.48 -0.27 -12.50
CA GLN A 271 -11.46 -0.80 -13.46
C GLN A 271 -12.90 -0.49 -13.02
N GLY A 272 -13.18 -0.51 -11.71
CA GLY A 272 -14.48 -0.12 -11.17
C GLY A 272 -14.86 1.33 -11.50
N GLU A 273 -13.90 2.23 -11.55
CA GLU A 273 -14.09 3.64 -11.91
C GLU A 273 -14.47 3.82 -13.39
N GLN A 274 -13.93 2.99 -14.29
CA GLN A 274 -14.23 3.05 -15.72
C GLN A 274 -15.65 2.55 -16.08
N THR A 275 -16.27 1.78 -15.19
CA THR A 275 -17.64 1.25 -15.39
C THR A 275 -18.72 2.11 -14.74
N ALA A 276 -18.40 2.97 -13.78
CA ALA A 276 -19.35 3.83 -13.07
C ALA A 276 -19.93 5.01 -13.90
N PRO A 277 -19.17 5.72 -14.77
CA PRO A 277 -19.74 6.88 -15.50
C PRO A 277 -20.66 6.51 -16.66
N ALA A 278 -20.73 5.25 -17.07
CA ALA A 278 -21.62 4.82 -18.17
C ALA A 278 -23.05 4.45 -17.73
N ALA A 279 -23.25 4.20 -16.44
CA ALA A 279 -24.58 3.82 -15.92
C ALA A 279 -25.45 5.02 -15.54
N GLU A 280 -24.85 6.14 -15.09
CA GLU A 280 -25.60 7.35 -14.75
C GLU A 280 -26.07 8.16 -15.98
N ALA A 281 -25.41 8.02 -17.13
CA ALA A 281 -25.80 8.69 -18.37
C ALA A 281 -26.95 7.99 -19.13
N ALA A 282 -27.36 6.80 -18.72
CA ALA A 282 -28.43 6.01 -19.36
C ALA A 282 -29.81 6.15 -18.67
N GLU A 283 -29.89 6.82 -17.53
CA GLU A 283 -31.15 7.05 -16.80
C GLU A 283 -31.71 8.48 -16.98
N GLU A 284 -31.03 9.37 -17.73
CA GLU A 284 -31.53 10.73 -18.04
C GLU A 284 -31.93 10.93 -19.50
N GLU A 285 -32.17 9.90 -20.30
CA GLU A 285 -32.89 9.94 -21.58
C GLU A 285 -34.20 9.09 -21.46
#